data_cc8d067ed10afb898e2a4754617cb140
#
_entry.id   cc8d067ed10afb898e2a4754617cb140
#
_cell.length_a   1.000
_cell.length_b   1.000
_cell.length_c   1.000
_cell.angle_alpha   90.00
_cell.angle_beta   90.00
_cell.angle_gamma   90.00
#
_symmetry.space_group_name_H-M   'P 1'
#
loop_
_entity.id
_entity.type
_entity.pdbx_description
1 polymer ?
#
loop_
_entity_poly.entity_id
_entity_poly.type
_entity_poly.pdbx_seq_one_letter_code
_entity_poly.pdbx_strand_id
1 'polypeptide(L)'
;YILDGNEYFTAFDGETGKTIDTIYYPIPRLDYESWGDTNGNRCDRYVASVAWLDGQRPYAVYWRGYYIGRQRHGTCGISLENGVLNPKYKFDTYSEDTDAYTPGNEKYVGEGNHNMTVADVDDDGNDEFISATLCYEVNDEDKLMPKWYGGRQHGDALHIGNYDPTNNNFEYFSVHEHGDFGMTLMDAKTGEEAFHV
;
A
#
# COMPACT_ATOMS: atom_id res chain seq x y z
N TYR A 1 -5.85 -20.89 10.48
CA TYR A 1 -5.99 -19.43 10.53
C TYR A 1 -6.95 -19.05 11.64
N ILE A 2 -6.72 -17.88 12.25
CA ILE A 2 -7.67 -17.25 13.18
C ILE A 2 -8.51 -16.30 12.35
N LEU A 3 -9.79 -16.63 12.17
CA LEU A 3 -10.72 -15.84 11.33
C LEU A 3 -11.55 -14.84 12.14
N ASP A 4 -11.37 -14.81 13.44
CA ASP A 4 -12.10 -13.94 14.37
C ASP A 4 -11.15 -13.37 15.42
N GLY A 5 -11.54 -12.28 16.06
CA GLY A 5 -10.79 -11.59 17.10
C GLY A 5 -10.22 -10.25 16.70
N ASN A 6 -9.70 -9.55 17.69
CA ASN A 6 -9.11 -8.23 17.54
C ASN A 6 -7.74 -8.31 16.87
N GLU A 7 -7.46 -7.34 16.03
CA GLU A 7 -6.16 -7.13 15.40
C GLU A 7 -5.51 -5.88 15.96
N TYR A 8 -4.24 -5.98 16.34
CA TYR A 8 -3.51 -4.89 16.98
C TYR A 8 -2.24 -4.55 16.21
N PHE A 9 -1.87 -3.29 16.28
CA PHE A 9 -0.55 -2.79 15.92
C PHE A 9 0.16 -2.33 17.18
N THR A 10 1.37 -2.84 17.43
CA THR A 10 2.12 -2.57 18.66
C THR A 10 3.53 -2.09 18.31
N ALA A 11 3.93 -0.96 18.90
CA ALA A 11 5.30 -0.51 18.87
C ALA A 11 6.05 -1.04 20.08
N PHE A 12 7.25 -1.57 19.84
CA PHE A 12 8.15 -2.06 20.88
C PHE A 12 9.43 -1.24 20.87
N ASP A 13 9.98 -1.02 22.07
CA ASP A 13 11.31 -0.48 22.27
C ASP A 13 12.36 -1.48 21.77
N GLY A 14 13.21 -1.06 20.84
CA GLY A 14 14.17 -1.95 20.16
C GLY A 14 15.31 -2.46 21.05
N GLU A 15 15.61 -1.79 22.17
CA GLU A 15 16.64 -2.22 23.10
C GLU A 15 16.10 -3.19 24.16
N THR A 16 14.91 -2.91 24.65
CA THR A 16 14.34 -3.61 25.81
C THR A 16 13.26 -4.62 25.47
N GLY A 17 12.68 -4.54 24.26
CA GLY A 17 11.53 -5.33 23.83
C GLY A 17 10.23 -4.97 24.56
N LYS A 18 10.22 -3.89 25.34
CA LYS A 18 8.99 -3.45 26.02
C LYS A 18 8.03 -2.77 25.07
N THR A 19 6.75 -2.99 25.28
CA THR A 19 5.69 -2.27 24.58
C THR A 19 5.79 -0.77 24.89
N ILE A 20 5.78 0.04 23.85
CA ILE A 20 5.66 1.50 23.91
C ILE A 20 4.19 1.87 23.87
N ASP A 21 3.46 1.42 22.81
CA ASP A 21 2.04 1.69 22.64
C ASP A 21 1.39 0.59 21.79
N THR A 22 0.06 0.47 21.91
CA THR A 22 -0.75 -0.50 21.15
C THR A 22 -2.08 0.12 20.75
N ILE A 23 -2.41 0.02 19.47
CA ILE A 23 -3.69 0.47 18.91
C ILE A 23 -4.39 -0.68 18.18
N TYR A 24 -5.69 -0.54 17.91
CA TYR A 24 -6.34 -1.41 16.93
C TYR A 24 -5.72 -1.19 15.55
N TYR A 25 -5.57 -2.28 14.77
CA TYR A 25 -5.05 -2.16 13.42
C TYR A 25 -5.99 -1.30 12.55
N PRO A 26 -5.46 -0.26 11.87
CA PRO A 26 -6.31 0.76 11.23
C PRO A 26 -7.16 0.27 10.05
N ILE A 27 -6.76 -0.84 9.42
CA ILE A 27 -7.51 -1.51 8.34
C ILE A 27 -8.05 -2.82 8.89
N PRO A 28 -9.25 -2.84 9.51
CA PRO A 28 -9.77 -4.02 10.19
C PRO A 28 -10.12 -5.13 9.19
N ARG A 29 -10.13 -6.36 9.66
CA ARG A 29 -10.47 -7.54 8.84
C ARG A 29 -11.90 -7.45 8.32
N LEU A 30 -12.86 -7.13 9.17
CA LEU A 30 -14.28 -7.20 8.89
C LEU A 30 -14.68 -8.57 8.32
N ASP A 31 -15.54 -8.58 7.30
CA ASP A 31 -15.81 -9.80 6.56
C ASP A 31 -14.57 -10.24 5.75
N TYR A 32 -14.01 -11.40 6.10
CA TYR A 32 -12.83 -11.93 5.44
C TYR A 32 -13.09 -12.33 3.97
N GLU A 33 -14.34 -12.58 3.59
CA GLU A 33 -14.71 -12.85 2.19
C GLU A 33 -14.49 -11.62 1.30
N SER A 34 -14.55 -10.41 1.85
CA SER A 34 -14.24 -9.17 1.12
C SER A 34 -12.79 -9.16 0.58
N TRP A 35 -11.89 -9.91 1.21
CA TRP A 35 -10.50 -10.10 0.77
C TRP A 35 -10.35 -11.20 -0.30
N GLY A 36 -11.46 -11.78 -0.76
CA GLY A 36 -11.49 -12.79 -1.83
C GLY A 36 -11.07 -14.20 -1.42
N ASP A 37 -11.21 -14.54 -0.15
CA ASP A 37 -10.74 -15.80 0.40
C ASP A 37 -11.59 -16.25 1.58
N THR A 38 -12.30 -17.36 1.41
CA THR A 38 -13.13 -17.94 2.46
C THR A 38 -12.34 -18.66 3.56
N ASN A 39 -11.01 -18.81 3.38
CA ASN A 39 -10.13 -19.45 4.35
C ASN A 39 -9.30 -18.47 5.18
N GLY A 40 -9.45 -17.15 4.93
CA GLY A 40 -8.76 -16.10 5.65
C GLY A 40 -7.27 -15.92 5.32
N ASN A 41 -6.74 -16.62 4.32
CA ASN A 41 -5.34 -16.51 3.96
C ASN A 41 -4.98 -15.12 3.44
N ARG A 42 -5.84 -14.52 2.63
CA ARG A 42 -5.59 -13.24 1.96
C ARG A 42 -5.78 -12.04 2.86
N CYS A 43 -6.71 -12.11 3.80
CA CYS A 43 -6.91 -11.06 4.79
C CYS A 43 -5.74 -10.93 5.79
N ASP A 44 -4.88 -11.95 5.89
CA ASP A 44 -3.70 -11.98 6.78
C ASP A 44 -2.39 -11.76 6.00
N ARG A 45 -2.45 -11.12 4.84
CA ARG A 45 -1.28 -10.79 4.02
C ARG A 45 -0.98 -9.31 4.08
N TYR A 46 0.26 -9.02 4.47
CA TYR A 46 0.76 -7.65 4.63
C TYR A 46 2.10 -7.50 3.95
N VAL A 47 2.31 -6.36 3.33
CA VAL A 47 3.63 -5.82 3.00
C VAL A 47 3.82 -4.52 3.74
N ALA A 48 5.05 -4.19 4.09
CA ALA A 48 5.35 -3.02 4.92
C ALA A 48 6.64 -2.34 4.48
N SER A 49 6.70 -1.04 4.70
CA SER A 49 7.86 -0.21 4.50
C SER A 49 7.86 0.97 5.48
N VAL A 50 8.86 1.85 5.35
CA VAL A 50 8.91 3.14 6.03
C VAL A 50 8.92 4.23 4.96
N ALA A 51 8.09 5.25 5.15
CA ALA A 51 7.98 6.39 4.24
C ALA A 51 7.85 7.71 5.02
N TRP A 52 8.39 8.80 4.50
CA TRP A 52 8.19 10.17 4.98
C TRP A 52 7.00 10.79 4.26
N LEU A 53 5.78 10.33 4.55
CA LEU A 53 4.55 10.70 3.85
C LEU A 53 4.20 12.20 3.95
N ASP A 54 4.73 12.90 4.95
CA ASP A 54 4.56 14.35 5.16
C ASP A 54 5.90 15.11 5.08
N GLY A 55 6.96 14.48 4.59
CA GLY A 55 8.29 15.04 4.51
C GLY A 55 8.95 15.40 5.85
N GLN A 56 8.30 15.12 6.98
CA GLN A 56 8.74 15.57 8.31
C GLN A 56 9.14 14.42 9.23
N ARG A 57 8.46 13.28 9.12
CA ARG A 57 8.65 12.14 10.03
C ARG A 57 8.43 10.81 9.32
N PRO A 58 9.03 9.73 9.84
CA PRO A 58 8.79 8.40 9.31
C PRO A 58 7.41 7.88 9.73
N TYR A 59 6.75 7.22 8.80
CA TYR A 59 5.55 6.43 9.00
C TYR A 59 5.86 4.97 8.72
N ALA A 60 5.38 4.06 9.57
CA ALA A 60 5.27 2.66 9.23
C ALA A 60 4.09 2.52 8.25
N VAL A 61 4.38 2.22 7.01
CA VAL A 61 3.36 2.06 5.95
C VAL A 61 3.06 0.59 5.78
N TYR A 62 1.79 0.24 5.80
CA TYR A 62 1.31 -1.12 5.62
C TYR A 62 0.30 -1.18 4.48
N TRP A 63 0.44 -2.20 3.64
CA TRP A 63 -0.53 -2.62 2.64
C TRP A 63 -1.09 -3.98 3.03
N ARG A 64 -2.41 -4.12 3.07
CA ARG A 64 -3.13 -5.34 3.37
C ARG A 64 -3.94 -5.77 2.16
N GLY A 65 -3.89 -7.08 1.81
CA GLY A 65 -4.50 -7.63 0.60
C GLY A 65 -3.60 -7.46 -0.64
N TYR A 66 -3.51 -8.50 -1.49
CA TYR A 66 -2.59 -8.44 -2.63
C TYR A 66 -2.95 -9.37 -3.79
N TYR A 67 -4.17 -9.85 -3.84
CA TYR A 67 -4.60 -10.71 -4.94
C TYR A 67 -5.41 -9.98 -5.99
N ILE A 68 -5.63 -10.67 -7.11
CA ILE A 68 -6.33 -10.21 -8.30
C ILE A 68 -7.85 -10.21 -8.16
N GLY A 69 -8.51 -9.60 -9.12
CA GLY A 69 -9.96 -9.55 -9.21
C GLY A 69 -10.57 -8.48 -8.30
N ARG A 70 -11.82 -8.67 -7.93
CA ARG A 70 -12.54 -7.72 -7.06
C ARG A 70 -12.25 -7.99 -5.59
N GLN A 71 -10.99 -7.91 -5.22
CA GLN A 71 -10.56 -8.18 -3.86
C GLN A 71 -10.15 -6.90 -3.16
N ARG A 72 -10.60 -6.75 -1.93
CA ARG A 72 -10.29 -5.62 -1.08
C ARG A 72 -8.79 -5.48 -0.87
N HIS A 73 -8.32 -4.27 -0.87
CA HIS A 73 -7.07 -3.90 -0.22
C HIS A 73 -7.25 -2.61 0.59
N GLY A 74 -6.38 -2.45 1.56
CA GLY A 74 -6.31 -1.24 2.35
C GLY A 74 -4.88 -0.93 2.74
N THR A 75 -4.58 0.34 2.92
CA THR A 75 -3.25 0.81 3.30
C THR A 75 -3.33 1.87 4.38
N CYS A 76 -2.32 1.93 5.23
CA CYS A 76 -2.24 2.94 6.29
C CYS A 76 -0.80 3.37 6.54
N GLY A 77 -0.67 4.62 7.03
CA GLY A 77 0.57 5.18 7.56
C GLY A 77 0.42 5.49 9.05
N ILE A 78 1.29 4.93 9.87
CA ILE A 78 1.27 5.04 11.34
C ILE A 78 2.57 5.67 11.79
N SER A 79 2.51 6.83 12.43
CA SER A 79 3.67 7.44 13.10
C SER A 79 3.72 7.09 14.58
N LEU A 80 4.91 7.21 15.19
CA LEU A 80 5.10 7.13 16.64
C LEU A 80 5.55 8.51 17.13
N GLU A 81 4.67 9.20 17.86
CA GLU A 81 4.89 10.56 18.31
C GLU A 81 4.82 10.65 19.83
N ASN A 82 5.94 11.02 20.47
CA ASN A 82 6.04 11.09 21.94
C ASN A 82 5.59 9.81 22.66
N GLY A 83 5.87 8.64 22.08
CA GLY A 83 5.48 7.36 22.62
C GLY A 83 4.02 6.94 22.35
N VAL A 84 3.32 7.65 21.48
CA VAL A 84 1.93 7.36 21.09
C VAL A 84 1.87 7.04 19.61
N LEU A 85 1.21 5.95 19.25
CA LEU A 85 0.94 5.55 17.87
C LEU A 85 -0.19 6.39 17.29
N ASN A 86 0.07 7.02 16.15
CA ASN A 86 -0.88 7.85 15.44
C ASN A 86 -1.15 7.28 14.03
N PRO A 87 -2.30 6.62 13.80
CA PRO A 87 -2.71 6.11 12.48
C PRO A 87 -3.32 7.23 11.64
N LYS A 88 -2.53 8.24 11.29
CA LYS A 88 -2.99 9.46 10.62
C LYS A 88 -3.55 9.19 9.22
N TYR A 89 -2.88 8.33 8.46
CA TYR A 89 -3.21 8.10 7.06
C TYR A 89 -3.86 6.73 6.86
N LYS A 90 -4.96 6.70 6.13
CA LYS A 90 -5.71 5.47 5.84
C LYS A 90 -6.40 5.59 4.49
N PHE A 91 -6.30 4.53 3.69
CA PHE A 91 -7.12 4.32 2.50
C PHE A 91 -7.61 2.88 2.49
N ASP A 92 -8.88 2.66 2.20
CA ASP A 92 -9.48 1.34 2.08
C ASP A 92 -10.46 1.32 0.90
N THR A 93 -10.40 0.26 0.12
CA THR A 93 -11.37 0.04 -0.97
C THR A 93 -12.73 -0.42 -0.44
N TYR A 94 -12.84 -0.67 0.85
CA TYR A 94 -14.04 -1.16 1.53
C TYR A 94 -14.40 -0.26 2.71
N SER A 95 -15.68 -0.07 2.97
CA SER A 95 -16.18 0.77 4.05
C SER A 95 -16.70 -0.07 5.22
N GLU A 96 -16.23 0.22 6.42
CA GLU A 96 -16.72 -0.35 7.66
C GLU A 96 -18.19 0.05 7.95
N ASP A 97 -18.54 1.27 7.56
CA ASP A 97 -19.87 1.83 7.87
C ASP A 97 -20.98 1.19 7.05
N THR A 98 -20.68 0.74 5.85
CA THR A 98 -21.69 0.22 4.90
C THR A 98 -21.55 -1.27 4.64
N ASP A 99 -20.47 -1.91 5.14
CA ASP A 99 -20.10 -3.29 4.85
C ASP A 99 -20.10 -3.58 3.33
N ALA A 100 -19.52 -2.66 2.57
CA ALA A 100 -19.49 -2.70 1.11
C ALA A 100 -18.25 -1.96 0.56
N TYR A 101 -17.98 -2.13 -0.73
CA TYR A 101 -16.95 -1.34 -1.39
C TYR A 101 -17.26 0.15 -1.34
N THR A 102 -16.24 0.94 -1.01
CA THR A 102 -16.34 2.40 -0.94
C THR A 102 -16.59 2.95 -2.34
N PRO A 103 -17.69 3.70 -2.56
CA PRO A 103 -18.00 4.27 -3.87
C PRO A 103 -16.83 5.10 -4.43
N GLY A 104 -16.41 4.78 -5.66
CA GLY A 104 -15.26 5.41 -6.32
C GLY A 104 -13.91 4.73 -6.07
N ASN A 105 -13.80 3.90 -5.02
CA ASN A 105 -12.57 3.15 -4.71
C ASN A 105 -12.58 1.73 -5.30
N GLU A 106 -13.73 1.25 -5.75
CA GLU A 106 -13.89 -0.09 -6.32
C GLU A 106 -13.07 -0.34 -7.59
N LYS A 107 -12.59 0.70 -8.25
CA LYS A 107 -11.69 0.58 -9.39
C LYS A 107 -10.26 0.18 -9.00
N TYR A 108 -9.88 0.41 -7.75
CA TYR A 108 -8.53 0.11 -7.26
C TYR A 108 -8.40 -1.28 -6.64
N VAL A 109 -9.48 -2.07 -6.62
CA VAL A 109 -9.46 -3.44 -6.08
C VAL A 109 -8.58 -4.36 -6.94
N GLY A 110 -8.06 -5.40 -6.32
CA GLY A 110 -7.23 -6.39 -7.00
C GLY A 110 -5.78 -5.97 -7.24
N GLU A 111 -5.40 -4.77 -6.81
CA GLU A 111 -4.01 -4.31 -6.83
C GLU A 111 -3.31 -4.77 -5.55
N GLY A 112 -2.09 -5.18 -5.69
CA GLY A 112 -1.23 -5.60 -4.60
C GLY A 112 -0.16 -6.57 -5.08
N ASN A 113 0.96 -6.60 -4.39
CA ASN A 113 2.14 -7.34 -4.78
C ASN A 113 2.75 -8.01 -3.54
N HIS A 114 3.67 -8.93 -3.73
CA HIS A 114 4.46 -9.49 -2.63
C HIS A 114 5.51 -8.51 -2.09
N ASN A 115 5.62 -7.34 -2.71
CA ASN A 115 6.55 -6.29 -2.33
C ASN A 115 5.90 -4.91 -2.41
N MET A 116 6.56 -3.92 -1.81
CA MET A 116 6.21 -2.51 -1.87
C MET A 116 7.49 -1.69 -1.97
N THR A 117 7.48 -0.61 -2.72
CA THR A 117 8.60 0.33 -2.82
C THR A 117 8.18 1.73 -2.39
N VAL A 118 9.15 2.52 -1.96
CA VAL A 118 8.96 3.88 -1.45
C VAL A 118 10.01 4.79 -2.07
N ALA A 119 9.60 5.95 -2.55
CA ALA A 119 10.48 7.04 -2.97
C ALA A 119 9.68 8.33 -3.10
N ASP A 120 10.35 9.48 -2.99
CA ASP A 120 9.87 10.76 -3.47
C ASP A 120 9.95 10.76 -5.00
N VAL A 121 8.84 10.39 -5.68
CA VAL A 121 8.83 10.14 -7.13
C VAL A 121 8.64 11.41 -7.96
N ASP A 122 8.27 12.52 -7.33
CA ASP A 122 7.98 13.77 -8.02
C ASP A 122 8.75 14.98 -7.50
N ASP A 123 9.71 14.75 -6.56
CA ASP A 123 10.59 15.74 -5.96
C ASP A 123 9.84 16.83 -5.16
N ASP A 124 8.73 16.46 -4.50
CA ASP A 124 7.97 17.38 -3.66
C ASP A 124 8.41 17.38 -2.18
N GLY A 125 9.28 16.42 -1.81
CA GLY A 125 9.82 16.25 -0.47
C GLY A 125 9.03 15.31 0.42
N ASN A 126 7.95 14.72 -0.09
CA ASN A 126 7.21 13.64 0.54
C ASN A 126 7.48 12.33 -0.19
N ASP A 127 7.42 11.22 0.53
CA ASP A 127 7.54 9.91 -0.11
C ASP A 127 6.18 9.42 -0.61
N GLU A 128 6.15 8.88 -1.81
CA GLU A 128 5.13 7.99 -2.31
C GLU A 128 5.47 6.53 -2.04
N PHE A 129 4.46 5.69 -2.06
CA PHE A 129 4.67 4.24 -2.06
C PHE A 129 3.85 3.53 -3.13
N ILE A 130 4.46 2.50 -3.72
CA ILE A 130 3.91 1.77 -4.86
C ILE A 130 3.84 0.28 -4.52
N SER A 131 2.70 -0.34 -4.80
CA SER A 131 2.53 -1.79 -4.82
C SER A 131 1.71 -2.19 -6.04
N ALA A 132 2.07 -3.28 -6.70
CA ALA A 132 1.57 -3.63 -8.04
C ALA A 132 1.67 -2.46 -9.01
N THR A 133 0.58 -1.96 -9.55
CA THR A 133 0.55 -0.76 -10.40
C THR A 133 -0.35 0.33 -9.82
N LEU A 134 -0.18 0.57 -8.53
CA LEU A 134 -0.92 1.60 -7.80
C LEU A 134 0.04 2.37 -6.89
N CYS A 135 0.13 3.67 -7.12
CA CYS A 135 0.91 4.61 -6.34
C CYS A 135 -0.01 5.40 -5.40
N TYR A 136 0.44 5.59 -4.19
CA TYR A 136 -0.23 6.43 -3.19
C TYR A 136 0.64 7.61 -2.80
N GLU A 137 -0.02 8.74 -2.60
CA GLU A 137 0.53 9.98 -2.07
C GLU A 137 -0.33 10.53 -0.93
N VAL A 138 0.22 11.44 -0.15
CA VAL A 138 -0.55 12.34 0.70
C VAL A 138 -0.80 13.62 -0.09
N ASN A 139 -2.05 13.87 -0.45
CA ASN A 139 -2.44 14.99 -1.30
C ASN A 139 -2.46 16.34 -0.54
N ASP A 140 -2.73 17.43 -1.24
CA ASP A 140 -2.82 18.79 -0.68
C ASP A 140 -3.89 18.96 0.42
N GLU A 141 -4.84 18.02 0.53
CA GLU A 141 -5.85 17.99 1.60
C GLU A 141 -5.39 17.20 2.84
N ASP A 142 -4.11 16.80 2.90
CA ASP A 142 -3.53 15.95 3.96
C ASP A 142 -4.22 14.59 4.07
N LYS A 143 -4.56 13.99 2.92
CA LYS A 143 -5.22 12.67 2.82
C LYS A 143 -4.39 11.71 1.98
N LEU A 144 -4.29 10.47 2.44
CA LEU A 144 -3.71 9.38 1.67
C LEU A 144 -4.65 8.99 0.53
N MET A 145 -4.20 9.15 -0.71
CA MET A 145 -5.00 8.91 -1.92
C MET A 145 -4.16 8.27 -3.03
N PRO A 146 -4.79 7.53 -3.95
CA PRO A 146 -4.11 7.09 -5.16
C PRO A 146 -3.65 8.29 -6.01
N LYS A 147 -2.33 8.34 -6.29
CA LYS A 147 -1.71 9.28 -7.23
C LYS A 147 -1.98 8.87 -8.67
N TRP A 148 -1.65 7.62 -8.99
CA TRP A 148 -1.95 7.00 -10.28
C TRP A 148 -2.28 5.50 -10.14
N TYR A 149 -2.91 4.97 -11.18
CA TYR A 149 -3.39 3.59 -11.23
C TYR A 149 -3.18 2.99 -12.61
N GLY A 150 -2.36 1.94 -12.71
CA GLY A 150 -2.05 1.25 -13.95
C GLY A 150 -2.97 0.08 -14.30
N GLY A 151 -3.68 -0.48 -13.33
CA GLY A 151 -4.68 -1.52 -13.54
C GLY A 151 -4.14 -2.88 -13.99
N ARG A 152 -2.88 -3.22 -13.62
CA ARG A 152 -2.23 -4.45 -14.09
C ARG A 152 -2.27 -5.59 -13.07
N GLN A 153 -2.93 -5.34 -11.96
CA GLN A 153 -3.20 -6.32 -10.91
C GLN A 153 -1.94 -6.89 -10.24
N HIS A 154 -2.10 -8.02 -9.61
CA HIS A 154 -1.09 -8.69 -8.82
C HIS A 154 0.16 -9.08 -9.62
N GLY A 155 1.30 -9.04 -8.93
CA GLY A 155 2.60 -9.52 -9.39
C GLY A 155 3.51 -9.87 -8.23
N ASP A 156 4.67 -10.47 -8.53
CA ASP A 156 5.56 -11.02 -7.50
C ASP A 156 6.70 -10.09 -7.09
N ALA A 157 7.13 -9.23 -7.99
CA ALA A 157 8.28 -8.37 -7.75
C ALA A 157 8.12 -7.01 -8.41
N LEU A 158 8.71 -6.01 -7.73
CA LEU A 158 8.76 -4.65 -8.22
C LEU A 158 10.03 -3.96 -7.69
N HIS A 159 10.52 -3.01 -8.47
CA HIS A 159 11.68 -2.22 -8.13
C HIS A 159 11.55 -0.81 -8.67
N ILE A 160 12.00 0.18 -7.89
CA ILE A 160 12.12 1.56 -8.32
C ILE A 160 13.58 1.94 -8.48
N GLY A 161 13.90 2.75 -9.47
CA GLY A 161 15.24 3.25 -9.72
C GLY A 161 15.26 4.15 -10.95
N ASN A 162 16.34 4.85 -11.16
CA ASN A 162 16.59 5.57 -12.40
C ASN A 162 17.21 4.58 -13.41
N TYR A 163 16.37 3.99 -14.25
CA TYR A 163 16.77 3.01 -15.26
C TYR A 163 17.00 3.64 -16.64
N ASP A 164 16.35 4.77 -16.92
CA ASP A 164 16.56 5.55 -18.15
C ASP A 164 17.51 6.72 -17.90
N PRO A 165 18.80 6.59 -18.31
CA PRO A 165 19.79 7.63 -18.07
C PRO A 165 19.55 8.92 -18.89
N THR A 166 18.54 8.95 -19.73
CA THR A 166 18.20 10.11 -20.56
C THR A 166 17.29 11.11 -19.88
N ASN A 167 16.72 10.74 -18.71
CA ASN A 167 15.94 11.60 -17.85
C ASN A 167 16.41 11.50 -16.39
N ASN A 168 15.86 12.29 -15.48
CA ASN A 168 16.19 12.29 -14.07
C ASN A 168 15.06 11.73 -13.20
N ASN A 169 14.01 11.17 -13.81
CA ASN A 169 12.90 10.58 -13.10
C ASN A 169 13.27 9.19 -12.56
N PHE A 170 12.50 8.72 -11.61
CA PHE A 170 12.50 7.31 -11.28
C PHE A 170 11.56 6.56 -12.24
N GLU A 171 12.01 5.39 -12.67
CA GLU A 171 11.16 4.39 -13.28
C GLU A 171 10.82 3.31 -12.27
N TYR A 172 9.67 2.71 -12.49
CA TYR A 172 9.12 1.63 -11.72
C TYR A 172 9.02 0.37 -12.60
N PHE A 173 9.78 -0.65 -12.24
CA PHE A 173 9.76 -1.96 -12.91
C PHE A 173 8.90 -2.94 -12.13
N SER A 174 7.99 -3.66 -12.80
CA SER A 174 7.15 -4.69 -12.20
C SER A 174 6.95 -5.88 -13.12
N VAL A 175 6.78 -7.06 -12.51
CA VAL A 175 6.34 -8.28 -13.20
C VAL A 175 4.90 -8.60 -12.78
N HIS A 176 4.10 -9.12 -13.70
CA HIS A 176 2.67 -9.39 -13.51
C HIS A 176 2.36 -10.85 -13.77
N GLU A 177 1.52 -11.45 -12.91
CA GLU A 177 1.15 -12.86 -13.04
C GLU A 177 -0.02 -13.10 -13.98
N HIS A 178 -0.81 -12.07 -14.26
CA HIS A 178 -2.08 -12.21 -14.95
C HIS A 178 -2.20 -11.33 -16.17
N GLY A 179 -3.07 -11.76 -17.10
CA GLY A 179 -3.24 -11.09 -18.38
C GLY A 179 -2.00 -11.21 -19.27
N ASP A 180 -1.93 -10.37 -20.28
CA ASP A 180 -0.81 -10.30 -21.23
C ASP A 180 0.16 -9.16 -20.84
N PHE A 181 0.24 -8.82 -19.54
CA PHE A 181 1.03 -7.67 -19.08
C PHE A 181 2.52 -7.96 -18.96
N GLY A 182 2.91 -9.22 -18.69
CA GLY A 182 4.29 -9.65 -18.63
C GLY A 182 5.15 -8.85 -17.64
N MET A 183 6.13 -8.11 -18.16
CA MET A 183 6.97 -7.17 -17.39
C MET A 183 6.73 -5.75 -17.90
N THR A 184 6.64 -4.79 -16.98
CA THR A 184 6.44 -3.38 -17.34
C THR A 184 7.48 -2.48 -16.72
N LEU A 185 7.89 -1.45 -17.45
CA LEU A 185 8.62 -0.30 -16.96
C LEU A 185 7.72 0.92 -17.12
N MET A 186 7.51 1.64 -16.04
CA MET A 186 6.61 2.79 -15.97
C MET A 186 7.36 3.99 -15.41
N ASP A 187 7.01 5.19 -15.83
CA ASP A 187 7.42 6.41 -15.14
C ASP A 187 6.80 6.42 -13.74
N ALA A 188 7.62 6.51 -12.71
CA ALA A 188 7.15 6.37 -11.33
C ALA A 188 6.32 7.59 -10.86
N LYS A 189 6.53 8.76 -11.45
CA LYS A 189 5.79 10.00 -11.14
C LYS A 189 4.39 9.99 -11.73
N THR A 190 4.24 9.50 -12.97
CA THR A 190 2.99 9.63 -13.74
C THR A 190 2.21 8.32 -13.87
N GLY A 191 2.87 7.18 -13.70
CA GLY A 191 2.32 5.87 -13.99
C GLY A 191 2.19 5.57 -15.50
N GLU A 192 2.79 6.40 -16.37
CA GLU A 192 2.80 6.14 -17.80
C GLU A 192 3.76 5.00 -18.14
N GLU A 193 3.30 4.10 -19.00
CA GLU A 193 4.10 2.98 -19.45
C GLU A 193 5.17 3.44 -20.44
N ALA A 194 6.42 3.18 -20.11
CA ALA A 194 7.55 3.39 -21.00
C ALA A 194 7.83 2.15 -21.87
N PHE A 195 7.55 0.96 -21.33
CA PHE A 195 7.91 -0.29 -21.99
C PHE A 195 7.19 -1.48 -21.34
N HIS A 196 6.83 -2.50 -22.16
CA HIS A 196 6.44 -3.82 -21.66
C HIS A 196 6.91 -4.96 -22.57
N VAL A 197 6.98 -6.17 -22.01
CA VAL A 197 7.30 -7.43 -22.71
C VAL A 197 6.36 -8.53 -22.25
#